data_2814006ff77deaee9486c1c5f506e13e
#
_entry.id   2814006ff77deaee9486c1c5f506e13e
#
_cell.length_a   1.000
_cell.length_b   1.000
_cell.length_c   1.000
_cell.angle_alpha   90.00
_cell.angle_beta   90.00
_cell.angle_gamma   90.00
#
_symmetry.space_group_name_H-M   'P 1'
#
loop_
_entity.id
_entity.type
_entity.pdbx_description
1 polymer ?
#
loop_
_entity_poly.entity_id
_entity_poly.type
_entity_poly.pdbx_seq_one_letter_code
_entity_poly.pdbx_strand_id
1 'polypeptide(L)'
;MEDNIFDKVHEVDLKKTMETSYIDYAMSVIAARALPDVRDGLKPVQRRILYSMIELNNGPDKPHRKCARIVGDTMGKYHPHGDSSIYGALVNLAQEWSTRYPLVDGHGNFGSVDGDGAAAMRYTEARLSKISMEMTADINKNTVDFIPNFDETEKEPTVLPSRFPNLLVNGTSGIAVGMATNIPPHNLREVISAVVQIIDDQIADKEE
;
A
#
# COMPACT_ATOMS: atom_id res chain seq x y z
N MET A 1 7.79 -1.18 56.69
CA MET A 1 8.30 -2.10 55.67
C MET A 1 7.96 -1.46 54.34
N GLU A 2 8.93 -0.80 53.71
CA GLU A 2 8.75 -0.25 52.39
C GLU A 2 8.74 -1.44 51.40
N ASP A 3 7.57 -1.70 50.84
CA ASP A 3 7.46 -2.63 49.72
C ASP A 3 8.26 -2.08 48.52
N ASN A 4 9.44 -2.64 48.31
CA ASN A 4 10.28 -2.33 47.16
C ASN A 4 9.55 -2.78 45.88
N ILE A 5 8.96 -1.82 45.19
CA ILE A 5 8.18 -1.99 43.95
C ILE A 5 9.05 -2.57 42.80
N PHE A 6 10.37 -2.60 42.98
CA PHE A 6 11.34 -3.00 41.96
C PHE A 6 11.74 -4.51 41.97
N ASP A 7 11.29 -5.30 42.97
CA ASP A 7 11.73 -6.69 43.13
C ASP A 7 10.62 -7.75 42.94
N LYS A 8 9.61 -7.47 42.11
CA LYS A 8 8.67 -8.53 41.69
C LYS A 8 9.25 -9.33 40.53
N VAL A 9 9.86 -10.45 40.83
CA VAL A 9 10.24 -11.45 39.83
C VAL A 9 8.97 -12.16 39.37
N HIS A 10 8.67 -12.05 38.08
CA HIS A 10 7.60 -12.81 37.44
C HIS A 10 8.21 -13.99 36.69
N GLU A 11 7.81 -15.19 37.05
CA GLU A 11 8.16 -16.37 36.29
C GLU A 11 7.36 -16.39 34.97
N VAL A 12 8.07 -16.50 33.85
CA VAL A 12 7.49 -16.54 32.52
C VAL A 12 7.98 -17.77 31.79
N ASP A 13 7.06 -18.55 31.26
CA ASP A 13 7.40 -19.69 30.37
C ASP A 13 7.96 -19.14 29.05
N LEU A 14 9.26 -19.30 28.87
CA LEU A 14 9.97 -18.81 27.68
C LEU A 14 9.39 -19.40 26.39
N LYS A 15 9.07 -20.70 26.38
CA LYS A 15 8.52 -21.36 25.19
C LYS A 15 7.18 -20.75 24.80
N LYS A 16 6.25 -20.63 25.75
CA LYS A 16 4.93 -20.07 25.53
C LYS A 16 5.00 -18.62 25.09
N THR A 17 5.88 -17.83 25.70
CA THR A 17 6.08 -16.42 25.34
C THR A 17 6.61 -16.28 23.92
N MET A 18 7.60 -17.10 23.54
CA MET A 18 8.15 -17.08 22.17
C MET A 18 7.11 -17.53 21.15
N GLU A 19 6.35 -18.59 21.41
CA GLU A 19 5.29 -19.06 20.51
C GLU A 19 4.22 -17.99 20.29
N THR A 20 3.73 -17.35 21.36
CA THR A 20 2.72 -16.29 21.26
C THR A 20 3.27 -15.08 20.51
N SER A 21 4.45 -14.60 20.88
CA SER A 21 5.06 -13.43 20.22
C SER A 21 5.37 -13.69 18.74
N TYR A 22 5.76 -14.92 18.39
CA TYR A 22 5.99 -15.28 17.00
C TYR A 22 4.70 -15.32 16.18
N ILE A 23 3.62 -15.86 16.74
CA ILE A 23 2.30 -15.88 16.10
C ILE A 23 1.79 -14.44 15.90
N ASP A 24 1.89 -13.58 16.92
CA ASP A 24 1.48 -12.18 16.81
C ASP A 24 2.28 -11.43 15.75
N TYR A 25 3.59 -11.64 15.68
CA TYR A 25 4.44 -11.09 14.63
C TYR A 25 4.05 -11.61 13.25
N ALA A 26 3.85 -12.93 13.10
CA ALA A 26 3.45 -13.55 11.84
C ALA A 26 2.12 -12.99 11.34
N MET A 27 1.12 -12.87 12.21
CA MET A 27 -0.18 -12.29 11.90
C MET A 27 -0.07 -10.83 11.48
N SER A 28 0.76 -10.04 12.16
CA SER A 28 0.97 -8.64 11.78
C SER A 28 1.62 -8.50 10.40
N VAL A 29 2.58 -9.37 10.06
CA VAL A 29 3.22 -9.36 8.72
C VAL A 29 2.24 -9.79 7.64
N ILE A 30 1.40 -10.78 7.90
CA ILE A 30 0.38 -11.24 6.94
C ILE A 30 -0.66 -10.13 6.69
N ALA A 31 -1.30 -9.64 7.76
CA ALA A 31 -2.44 -8.75 7.66
C ALA A 31 -2.06 -7.30 7.31
N ALA A 32 -0.93 -6.80 7.82
CA ALA A 32 -0.60 -5.38 7.76
C ALA A 32 0.66 -5.02 6.94
N ARG A 33 1.27 -5.96 6.24
CA ARG A 33 2.52 -5.69 5.50
C ARG A 33 2.61 -6.33 4.13
N ALA A 34 2.47 -7.68 4.05
CA ALA A 34 2.91 -8.43 2.88
C ALA A 34 1.81 -8.64 1.83
N LEU A 35 0.56 -8.77 2.26
CA LEU A 35 -0.54 -9.09 1.37
C LEU A 35 -1.29 -7.83 0.93
N PRO A 36 -1.74 -7.77 -0.34
CA PRO A 36 -2.60 -6.72 -0.83
C PRO A 36 -4.05 -6.96 -0.39
N ASP A 37 -4.83 -5.88 -0.29
CA ASP A 37 -6.29 -5.99 -0.21
C ASP A 37 -6.85 -6.32 -1.61
N VAL A 38 -7.81 -7.24 -1.69
CA VAL A 38 -8.39 -7.68 -2.97
C VAL A 38 -9.16 -6.56 -3.68
N ARG A 39 -9.71 -5.61 -2.94
CA ARG A 39 -10.55 -4.53 -3.44
C ARG A 39 -9.78 -3.46 -4.21
N ASP A 40 -8.60 -3.09 -3.73
CA ASP A 40 -7.76 -2.05 -4.36
C ASP A 40 -6.39 -2.57 -4.86
N GLY A 41 -6.05 -3.82 -4.56
CA GLY A 41 -4.81 -4.44 -5.00
C GLY A 41 -3.54 -3.85 -4.37
N LEU A 42 -3.67 -3.13 -3.25
CA LEU A 42 -2.57 -2.42 -2.63
C LEU A 42 -2.17 -3.02 -1.28
N LYS A 43 -0.88 -3.04 -1.03
CA LYS A 43 -0.33 -3.24 0.32
C LYS A 43 -0.56 -1.98 1.15
N PRO A 44 -0.63 -2.08 2.49
CA PRO A 44 -0.89 -0.91 3.35
C PRO A 44 0.05 0.27 3.10
N VAL A 45 1.36 0.03 2.94
CA VAL A 45 2.33 1.10 2.65
C VAL A 45 2.05 1.81 1.32
N GLN A 46 1.66 1.07 0.29
CA GLN A 46 1.34 1.63 -1.03
C GLN A 46 0.09 2.52 -0.97
N ARG A 47 -0.95 2.04 -0.29
CA ARG A 47 -2.19 2.79 -0.07
C ARG A 47 -1.93 4.09 0.67
N ARG A 48 -1.14 4.05 1.73
CA ARG A 48 -0.77 5.21 2.54
C ARG A 48 0.05 6.24 1.76
N ILE A 49 0.96 5.78 0.88
CA ILE A 49 1.71 6.66 -0.03
C ILE A 49 0.77 7.39 -0.98
N LEU A 50 -0.12 6.67 -1.67
CA LEU A 50 -1.04 7.27 -2.62
C LEU A 50 -2.01 8.23 -1.90
N TYR A 51 -2.53 7.85 -0.74
CA TYR A 51 -3.40 8.70 0.07
C TYR A 51 -2.70 9.98 0.54
N SER A 52 -1.46 9.89 1.04
CA SER A 52 -0.64 11.04 1.39
C SER A 52 -0.41 11.98 0.19
N MET A 53 -0.19 11.44 -1.01
CA MET A 53 -0.04 12.24 -2.23
C MET A 53 -1.34 12.96 -2.63
N ILE A 54 -2.51 12.38 -2.35
CA ILE A 54 -3.81 13.03 -2.54
C ILE A 54 -3.96 14.20 -1.58
N GLU A 55 -3.70 13.97 -0.29
CA GLU A 55 -3.75 15.00 0.74
C GLU A 55 -2.81 16.18 0.44
N LEU A 56 -1.64 15.88 -0.11
CA LEU A 56 -0.70 16.88 -0.60
C LEU A 56 -1.17 17.61 -1.88
N ASN A 57 -2.32 17.25 -2.44
CA ASN A 57 -2.79 17.76 -3.73
C ASN A 57 -1.74 17.61 -4.84
N ASN A 58 -1.13 16.43 -4.91
CA ASN A 58 -0.02 16.11 -5.80
C ASN A 58 -0.49 15.29 -7.02
N GLY A 59 -1.51 15.79 -7.71
CA GLY A 59 -2.12 15.17 -8.88
C GLY A 59 -1.29 15.30 -10.16
N PRO A 60 -1.72 14.64 -11.26
CA PRO A 60 -0.98 14.61 -12.52
C PRO A 60 -0.89 15.95 -13.25
N ASP A 61 -1.74 16.90 -12.89
CA ASP A 61 -1.78 18.28 -13.40
C ASP A 61 -0.91 19.24 -12.57
N LYS A 62 -0.29 18.77 -11.49
CA LYS A 62 0.53 19.56 -10.59
C LYS A 62 2.02 19.32 -10.83
N PRO A 63 2.88 20.26 -10.41
CA PRO A 63 4.32 20.03 -10.42
C PRO A 63 4.71 18.81 -9.56
N HIS A 64 5.75 18.11 -9.97
CA HIS A 64 6.36 17.05 -9.15
C HIS A 64 6.83 17.61 -7.81
N ARG A 65 6.71 16.81 -6.75
CA ARG A 65 7.22 17.13 -5.41
C ARG A 65 8.40 16.24 -5.09
N LYS A 66 9.34 16.73 -4.27
CA LYS A 66 10.44 15.91 -3.75
C LYS A 66 9.91 14.66 -3.07
N CYS A 67 10.46 13.49 -3.42
CA CYS A 67 10.10 12.22 -2.79
C CYS A 67 10.30 12.26 -1.26
N ALA A 68 11.33 12.98 -0.79
CA ALA A 68 11.55 13.21 0.63
C ALA A 68 10.34 13.86 1.34
N ARG A 69 9.60 14.75 0.66
CA ARG A 69 8.39 15.35 1.22
C ARG A 69 7.26 14.34 1.31
N ILE A 70 7.06 13.54 0.26
CA ILE A 70 6.01 12.50 0.22
C ILE A 70 6.28 11.44 1.29
N VAL A 71 7.53 10.96 1.38
CA VAL A 71 7.95 9.97 2.38
C VAL A 71 7.78 10.50 3.79
N GLY A 72 8.21 11.74 4.05
CA GLY A 72 8.08 12.38 5.36
C GLY A 72 6.62 12.53 5.82
N ASP A 73 5.73 12.95 4.91
CA ASP A 73 4.30 13.10 5.19
C ASP A 73 3.64 11.74 5.46
N THR A 74 3.96 10.72 4.62
CA THR A 74 3.47 9.35 4.80
C THR A 74 3.93 8.76 6.13
N MET A 75 5.21 8.91 6.47
CA MET A 75 5.79 8.39 7.70
C MET A 75 5.20 9.08 8.93
N GLY A 76 5.08 10.39 8.89
CA GLY A 76 4.61 11.17 10.04
C GLY A 76 3.14 10.99 10.35
N LYS A 77 2.30 10.77 9.33
CA LYS A 77 0.85 10.69 9.51
C LYS A 77 0.29 9.28 9.53
N TYR A 78 0.82 8.36 8.71
CA TYR A 78 0.13 7.09 8.43
C TYR A 78 0.98 5.84 8.64
N HIS A 79 2.29 5.91 8.43
CA HIS A 79 3.12 4.71 8.38
C HIS A 79 4.38 4.85 9.25
N PRO A 80 4.30 4.53 10.56
CA PRO A 80 5.38 4.75 11.53
C PRO A 80 6.49 3.69 11.41
N HIS A 81 7.08 3.59 10.23
CA HIS A 81 8.19 2.68 9.89
C HIS A 81 9.33 3.43 9.21
N GLY A 82 10.44 2.74 8.93
CA GLY A 82 11.62 3.36 8.34
C GLY A 82 11.35 4.02 6.97
N ASP A 83 11.91 5.20 6.77
CA ASP A 83 11.80 6.02 5.56
C ASP A 83 12.26 5.28 4.29
N SER A 84 13.30 4.45 4.41
CA SER A 84 13.83 3.65 3.32
C SER A 84 12.84 2.62 2.79
N SER A 85 12.01 2.03 3.65
CA SER A 85 10.97 1.10 3.25
C SER A 85 9.82 1.80 2.50
N ILE A 86 9.44 2.99 2.97
CA ILE A 86 8.42 3.82 2.32
C ILE A 86 8.93 4.31 0.97
N TYR A 87 10.18 4.80 0.92
CA TYR A 87 10.78 5.25 -0.34
C TYR A 87 10.93 4.11 -1.34
N GLY A 88 11.36 2.91 -0.91
CA GLY A 88 11.41 1.73 -1.78
C GLY A 88 10.05 1.36 -2.37
N ALA A 89 8.98 1.44 -1.60
CA ALA A 89 7.63 1.22 -2.09
C ALA A 89 7.18 2.31 -3.10
N LEU A 90 7.49 3.58 -2.83
CA LEU A 90 7.24 4.69 -3.76
C LEU A 90 7.97 4.50 -5.09
N VAL A 91 9.25 4.10 -5.03
CA VAL A 91 10.07 3.81 -6.21
C VAL A 91 9.45 2.70 -7.05
N ASN A 92 9.03 1.59 -6.44
CA ASN A 92 8.41 0.47 -7.14
C ASN A 92 7.10 0.87 -7.85
N LEU A 93 6.32 1.78 -7.26
CA LEU A 93 5.08 2.30 -7.89
C LEU A 93 5.34 3.18 -9.12
N ALA A 94 6.56 3.71 -9.26
CA ALA A 94 6.97 4.57 -10.38
C ALA A 94 7.76 3.82 -11.46
N GLN A 95 8.27 2.62 -11.19
CA GLN A 95 9.09 1.86 -12.13
C GLN A 95 8.21 1.07 -13.11
N GLU A 96 8.41 1.29 -14.42
CA GLU A 96 7.66 0.62 -15.49
C GLU A 96 7.92 -0.90 -15.57
N TRP A 97 9.06 -1.37 -15.08
CA TRP A 97 9.38 -2.80 -15.02
C TRP A 97 8.90 -3.49 -13.74
N SER A 98 8.56 -2.73 -12.70
CA SER A 98 8.01 -3.24 -11.43
C SER A 98 6.49 -3.18 -11.38
N THR A 99 5.89 -2.19 -12.03
CA THR A 99 4.45 -1.94 -12.04
C THR A 99 4.00 -1.74 -13.48
N ARG A 100 3.14 -2.61 -14.00
CA ARG A 100 2.73 -2.59 -15.42
C ARG A 100 2.07 -1.27 -15.83
N TYR A 101 1.23 -0.73 -14.95
CA TYR A 101 0.61 0.58 -15.09
C TYR A 101 1.01 1.43 -13.89
N PRO A 102 2.12 2.17 -13.96
CA PRO A 102 2.66 2.92 -12.84
C PRO A 102 1.63 3.85 -12.21
N LEU A 103 1.50 3.78 -10.90
CA LEU A 103 0.59 4.62 -10.13
C LEU A 103 1.24 5.95 -9.74
N VAL A 104 2.55 6.04 -9.86
CA VAL A 104 3.34 7.23 -9.58
C VAL A 104 4.09 7.64 -10.84
N ASP A 105 4.04 8.92 -11.17
CA ASP A 105 4.83 9.56 -12.21
C ASP A 105 6.10 10.12 -11.57
N GLY A 106 7.23 9.45 -11.79
CA GLY A 106 8.53 9.79 -11.22
C GLY A 106 9.35 10.69 -12.14
N HIS A 107 10.10 11.63 -11.54
CA HIS A 107 11.06 12.48 -12.25
C HIS A 107 12.43 12.40 -11.57
N GLY A 108 13.45 12.05 -12.37
CA GLY A 108 14.82 11.81 -11.91
C GLY A 108 15.22 10.34 -12.04
N ASN A 109 16.23 9.92 -11.29
CA ASN A 109 16.75 8.56 -11.34
C ASN A 109 15.98 7.65 -10.36
N PHE A 110 15.10 6.80 -10.88
CA PHE A 110 14.36 5.77 -10.14
C PHE A 110 14.98 4.36 -10.30
N GLY A 111 16.24 4.28 -10.71
CA GLY A 111 16.92 3.01 -10.93
C GLY A 111 16.88 2.57 -12.39
N SER A 112 17.41 1.39 -12.65
CA SER A 112 17.40 0.75 -13.97
C SER A 112 17.03 -0.73 -13.89
N VAL A 113 16.67 -1.32 -15.02
CA VAL A 113 16.43 -2.77 -15.14
C VAL A 113 17.71 -3.57 -14.90
N ASP A 114 18.87 -2.97 -15.15
CA ASP A 114 20.18 -3.61 -14.96
C ASP A 114 20.63 -3.67 -13.49
N GLY A 115 19.79 -3.19 -12.57
CA GLY A 115 20.01 -3.34 -11.13
C GLY A 115 20.57 -2.09 -10.44
N ASP A 116 20.69 -0.96 -11.12
CA ASP A 116 21.04 0.29 -10.47
C ASP A 116 19.91 0.73 -9.53
N GLY A 117 20.27 1.11 -8.31
CA GLY A 117 19.32 1.63 -7.33
C GLY A 117 18.82 3.04 -7.69
N ALA A 118 17.68 3.41 -7.15
CA ALA A 118 17.19 4.78 -7.24
C ALA A 118 18.11 5.75 -6.52
N ALA A 119 18.20 6.98 -7.01
CA ALA A 119 18.89 8.06 -6.32
C ALA A 119 18.19 8.37 -4.97
N ALA A 120 18.91 9.00 -4.04
CA ALA A 120 18.34 9.36 -2.75
C ALA A 120 17.09 10.26 -2.92
N MET A 121 16.11 10.08 -2.04
CA MET A 121 14.79 10.74 -2.10
C MET A 121 14.82 12.27 -2.09
N ARG A 122 15.95 12.87 -1.70
CA ARG A 122 16.16 14.32 -1.79
C ARG A 122 16.37 14.83 -3.21
N TYR A 123 16.79 13.95 -4.13
CA TYR A 123 17.05 14.30 -5.54
C TYR A 123 15.87 13.95 -6.45
N THR A 124 15.12 12.87 -6.16
CA THR A 124 14.00 12.42 -6.96
C THR A 124 12.72 13.19 -6.64
N GLU A 125 11.84 13.27 -7.62
CA GLU A 125 10.55 13.94 -7.51
C GLU A 125 9.45 13.02 -8.04
N ALA A 126 8.23 13.17 -7.52
CA ALA A 126 7.10 12.35 -7.91
C ALA A 126 5.78 13.11 -7.85
N ARG A 127 4.80 12.61 -8.58
CA ARG A 127 3.38 12.99 -8.50
C ARG A 127 2.52 11.77 -8.84
N LEU A 128 1.22 11.85 -8.57
CA LEU A 128 0.29 10.82 -8.98
C LEU A 128 0.22 10.74 -10.51
N SER A 129 0.15 9.54 -11.04
CA SER A 129 -0.12 9.31 -12.47
C SER A 129 -1.60 9.51 -12.77
N LYS A 130 -1.97 9.61 -14.06
CA LYS A 130 -3.38 9.78 -14.45
C LYS A 130 -4.25 8.60 -14.01
N ILE A 131 -3.75 7.37 -14.10
CA ILE A 131 -4.51 6.18 -13.71
C ILE A 131 -4.75 6.11 -12.20
N SER A 132 -3.87 6.70 -11.38
CA SER A 132 -4.07 6.76 -9.92
C SER A 132 -5.27 7.58 -9.53
N MET A 133 -5.69 8.55 -10.36
CA MET A 133 -6.89 9.33 -10.11
C MET A 133 -8.16 8.47 -10.18
N GLU A 134 -8.14 7.39 -10.97
CA GLU A 134 -9.24 6.41 -11.02
C GLU A 134 -9.26 5.49 -9.78
N MET A 135 -8.13 5.32 -9.12
CA MET A 135 -8.06 4.59 -7.85
C MET A 135 -8.65 5.37 -6.67
N THR A 136 -8.62 6.69 -6.76
CA THR A 136 -8.97 7.61 -5.67
C THR A 136 -10.25 8.41 -5.94
N ALA A 137 -10.85 8.20 -7.11
CA ALA A 137 -12.07 8.86 -7.50
C ALA A 137 -13.18 8.62 -6.46
N ASP A 138 -13.88 9.68 -6.10
CA ASP A 138 -15.00 9.65 -5.17
C ASP A 138 -14.67 9.26 -3.72
N ILE A 139 -13.39 9.28 -3.31
CA ILE A 139 -12.97 8.95 -1.95
C ILE A 139 -13.68 9.81 -0.88
N ASN A 140 -14.05 11.04 -1.22
CA ASN A 140 -14.76 11.97 -0.34
C ASN A 140 -16.30 11.81 -0.35
N LYS A 141 -16.83 10.79 -1.05
CA LYS A 141 -18.27 10.56 -1.20
C LYS A 141 -18.79 9.39 -0.35
N ASN A 142 -18.13 9.08 0.75
CA ASN A 142 -18.49 7.96 1.63
C ASN A 142 -18.53 6.60 0.90
N THR A 143 -17.57 6.40 0.02
CA THR A 143 -17.43 5.15 -0.78
C THR A 143 -16.60 4.10 -0.06
N VAL A 144 -15.79 4.50 0.91
CA VAL A 144 -14.91 3.64 1.71
C VAL A 144 -14.90 4.08 3.16
N ASP A 145 -14.61 3.14 4.06
CA ASP A 145 -14.48 3.40 5.48
C ASP A 145 -13.13 4.02 5.81
N PHE A 146 -13.13 4.90 6.81
CA PHE A 146 -11.95 5.52 7.36
C PHE A 146 -11.74 5.05 8.81
N ILE A 147 -10.49 4.77 9.15
CA ILE A 147 -10.07 4.40 10.51
C ILE A 147 -9.07 5.42 11.04
N PRO A 148 -8.95 5.57 12.37
CA PRO A 148 -7.88 6.36 12.95
C PRO A 148 -6.51 5.81 12.54
N ASN A 149 -5.53 6.70 12.36
CA ASN A 149 -4.13 6.33 12.18
C ASN A 149 -3.52 5.82 13.51
N PHE A 150 -2.21 5.53 13.52
CA PHE A 150 -1.52 4.91 14.65
C PHE A 150 -1.51 5.73 15.95
N ASP A 151 -1.65 7.05 15.89
CA ASP A 151 -1.67 7.97 17.04
C ASP A 151 -3.03 8.68 17.22
N GLU A 152 -4.05 8.27 16.46
CA GLU A 152 -5.42 8.78 16.49
C GLU A 152 -5.57 10.28 16.16
N THR A 153 -4.53 10.90 15.59
CA THR A 153 -4.57 12.33 15.21
C THR A 153 -5.15 12.55 13.82
N GLU A 154 -5.06 11.55 12.95
CA GLU A 154 -5.52 11.61 11.56
C GLU A 154 -6.40 10.39 11.24
N LYS A 155 -7.03 10.41 10.08
CA LYS A 155 -7.79 9.26 9.56
C LYS A 155 -7.21 8.78 8.24
N GLU A 156 -7.17 7.48 8.06
CA GLU A 156 -6.74 6.85 6.81
C GLU A 156 -7.84 5.95 6.24
N PRO A 157 -7.96 5.84 4.91
CA PRO A 157 -8.92 4.94 4.30
C PRO A 157 -8.51 3.48 4.48
N THR A 158 -9.47 2.61 4.76
CA THR A 158 -9.22 1.16 4.85
C THR A 158 -8.82 0.57 3.50
N VAL A 159 -9.41 1.08 2.42
CA VAL A 159 -9.09 0.76 1.01
C VAL A 159 -9.31 2.00 0.15
N LEU A 160 -8.74 2.03 -1.04
CA LEU A 160 -9.09 3.04 -2.04
C LEU A 160 -10.31 2.60 -2.86
N PRO A 161 -11.18 3.54 -3.31
CA PRO A 161 -12.41 3.20 -4.03
C PRO A 161 -12.21 2.72 -5.47
N SER A 162 -11.08 2.24 -5.82
CA SER A 162 -10.58 1.84 -7.12
C SER A 162 -11.67 1.51 -8.17
N ARG A 163 -11.72 2.26 -9.26
CA ARG A 163 -12.68 2.05 -10.36
C ARG A 163 -12.27 0.94 -11.34
N PHE A 164 -11.11 0.34 -11.14
CA PHE A 164 -10.64 -0.79 -11.94
C PHE A 164 -9.97 -1.83 -11.03
N PRO A 165 -9.96 -3.11 -11.40
CA PRO A 165 -9.42 -4.18 -10.57
C PRO A 165 -7.89 -4.18 -10.59
N ASN A 166 -7.28 -3.27 -9.83
CA ASN A 166 -5.84 -3.04 -9.79
C ASN A 166 -5.05 -4.29 -9.41
N LEU A 167 -5.59 -5.17 -8.56
CA LEU A 167 -4.94 -6.43 -8.18
C LEU A 167 -4.61 -7.29 -9.40
N LEU A 168 -5.50 -7.37 -10.38
CA LEU A 168 -5.29 -8.14 -11.61
C LEU A 168 -4.47 -7.35 -12.63
N VAL A 169 -4.69 -6.05 -12.73
CA VAL A 169 -4.06 -5.19 -13.72
C VAL A 169 -2.56 -5.02 -13.46
N ASN A 170 -2.17 -4.70 -12.23
CA ASN A 170 -0.77 -4.53 -11.84
C ASN A 170 -0.16 -5.79 -11.24
N GLY A 171 -0.99 -6.74 -10.81
CA GLY A 171 -0.50 -7.89 -10.07
C GLY A 171 0.11 -7.50 -8.72
N THR A 172 0.69 -8.47 -8.06
CA THR A 172 1.45 -8.26 -6.82
C THR A 172 2.28 -9.48 -6.51
N SER A 173 3.39 -9.27 -5.84
CA SER A 173 4.15 -10.32 -5.18
C SER A 173 4.41 -9.94 -3.72
N GLY A 174 4.41 -10.90 -2.82
CA GLY A 174 4.68 -10.67 -1.41
C GLY A 174 5.00 -11.95 -0.68
N ILE A 175 5.92 -11.86 0.27
CA ILE A 175 6.34 -12.95 1.11
C ILE A 175 5.96 -12.59 2.55
N ALA A 176 5.11 -13.42 3.16
CA ALA A 176 4.73 -13.33 4.55
C ALA A 176 5.28 -14.54 5.34
N VAL A 177 4.94 -14.63 6.59
CA VAL A 177 5.30 -15.80 7.41
C VAL A 177 4.31 -16.94 7.11
N GLY A 178 4.81 -18.06 6.62
CA GLY A 178 4.00 -19.24 6.32
C GLY A 178 3.20 -19.18 5.01
N MET A 179 3.17 -18.06 4.31
CA MET A 179 2.50 -17.92 3.01
C MET A 179 3.16 -16.86 2.12
N ALA A 180 2.89 -16.94 0.82
CA ALA A 180 3.32 -15.96 -0.17
C ALA A 180 2.20 -15.73 -1.17
N THR A 181 2.22 -14.56 -1.81
CA THR A 181 1.35 -14.23 -2.94
C THR A 181 2.19 -13.91 -4.16
N ASN A 182 1.70 -14.33 -5.34
CA ASN A 182 2.31 -14.00 -6.62
C ASN A 182 1.22 -13.97 -7.69
N ILE A 183 0.75 -12.78 -8.00
CA ILE A 183 -0.30 -12.54 -9.00
C ILE A 183 0.36 -11.79 -10.16
N PRO A 184 0.37 -12.37 -11.38
CA PRO A 184 0.94 -11.70 -12.54
C PRO A 184 0.07 -10.52 -12.99
N PRO A 185 0.67 -9.50 -13.60
CA PRO A 185 -0.08 -8.38 -14.17
C PRO A 185 -0.80 -8.79 -15.46
N HIS A 186 -1.98 -8.18 -15.71
CA HIS A 186 -2.83 -8.43 -16.87
C HIS A 186 -3.08 -7.16 -17.67
N ASN A 187 -3.52 -7.32 -18.93
CA ASN A 187 -3.90 -6.19 -19.77
C ASN A 187 -5.19 -5.55 -19.25
N LEU A 188 -5.19 -4.23 -19.05
CA LEU A 188 -6.34 -3.49 -18.51
C LEU A 188 -7.62 -3.70 -19.33
N ARG A 189 -7.52 -3.67 -20.67
CA ARG A 189 -8.67 -3.86 -21.56
C ARG A 189 -9.28 -5.26 -21.43
N GLU A 190 -8.43 -6.28 -21.39
CA GLU A 190 -8.87 -7.66 -21.23
C GLU A 190 -9.54 -7.89 -19.89
N VAL A 191 -8.98 -7.33 -18.81
CA VAL A 191 -9.59 -7.43 -17.47
C VAL A 191 -10.94 -6.72 -17.43
N ILE A 192 -11.06 -5.52 -18.01
CA ILE A 192 -12.35 -4.82 -18.09
C ILE A 192 -13.36 -5.60 -18.93
N SER A 193 -12.93 -6.19 -20.07
CA SER A 193 -13.82 -7.04 -20.88
C SER A 193 -14.33 -8.25 -20.09
N ALA A 194 -13.48 -8.88 -19.29
CA ALA A 194 -13.89 -9.98 -18.42
C ALA A 194 -14.90 -9.53 -17.33
N VAL A 195 -14.70 -8.35 -16.74
CA VAL A 195 -15.65 -7.77 -15.79
C VAL A 195 -17.02 -7.52 -16.45
N VAL A 196 -17.04 -6.95 -17.66
CA VAL A 196 -18.30 -6.74 -18.41
C VAL A 196 -18.98 -8.07 -18.69
N GLN A 197 -18.25 -9.09 -19.15
CA GLN A 197 -18.82 -10.41 -19.40
C GLN A 197 -19.45 -11.02 -18.14
N ILE A 198 -18.79 -10.95 -16.99
CA ILE A 198 -19.32 -11.45 -15.72
C ILE A 198 -20.63 -10.73 -15.35
N ILE A 199 -20.69 -9.42 -15.56
CA ILE A 199 -21.89 -8.63 -15.27
C ILE A 199 -23.05 -9.05 -16.21
N ASP A 200 -22.77 -9.21 -17.51
CA ASP A 200 -23.77 -9.63 -18.49
C ASP A 200 -24.30 -11.04 -18.18
N ASP A 201 -23.43 -11.98 -17.83
CA ASP A 201 -23.81 -13.34 -17.43
C ASP A 201 -24.69 -13.32 -16.17
N GLN A 202 -24.34 -12.50 -15.15
CA GLN A 202 -25.14 -12.35 -13.93
C GLN A 202 -26.51 -11.69 -14.17
N ILE A 203 -26.65 -10.86 -15.19
CA ILE A 203 -27.93 -10.29 -15.58
C ILE A 203 -28.80 -11.37 -16.27
N ALA A 204 -28.19 -12.11 -17.20
CA ALA A 204 -28.90 -13.19 -17.91
C ALA A 204 -29.43 -14.27 -16.95
N ASP A 205 -28.61 -14.72 -15.99
CA ASP A 205 -29.00 -15.72 -14.98
C ASP A 205 -30.16 -15.26 -14.05
N LYS A 206 -30.43 -13.96 -13.95
CA LYS A 206 -31.55 -13.42 -13.14
C LYS A 206 -32.83 -13.25 -13.92
N GLU A 207 -32.78 -13.35 -15.25
CA GLU A 207 -33.95 -13.27 -16.13
C GLU A 207 -34.55 -14.65 -16.46
N GLU A 208 -33.84 -15.76 -16.12
CA GLU A 208 -34.34 -17.12 -16.11
C GLU A 208 -35.02 -17.47 -14.76
#